data_dcd82078b13797d1848d2691a3a4023a
#
_entry.id   dcd82078b13797d1848d2691a3a4023a
#
_cell.length_a   1.000
_cell.length_b   1.000
_cell.length_c   1.000
_cell.angle_alpha   90.00
_cell.angle_beta   90.00
_cell.angle_gamma   90.00
#
_symmetry.space_group_name_H-M   'P 1'
#
loop_
_entity.id
_entity.type
_entity.pdbx_description
1 polymer ?
#
loop_
_entity_poly.entity_id
_entity_poly.type
_entity_poly.pdbx_seq_one_letter_code
_entity_poly.pdbx_strand_id
1 'polypeptide(L)'
;KKQDPVFSPEQRSRYYRYQGVGVDVFCIEKTTRFASHMAKFLYGNMQHPTQYIKNRFLRRFCVKLVQVLNLYFLIPLVRLIGIITNPNNEYRICLGGGFYKSKFFLKDIFPLSKMEFEGVEFPVPGNTDAYLTNIYGDWRKLPTEEQIRKSIHYPVYLKEIFGEE
;
A
#
# COMPACT_ATOMS: atom_id res chain seq x y z
N LYS A 1 22.05 -11.79 9.07
CA LYS A 1 21.04 -11.15 8.17
C LYS A 1 21.57 -11.31 6.76
N LYS A 2 20.95 -12.16 5.93
CA LYS A 2 21.23 -12.19 4.50
C LYS A 2 20.74 -10.87 3.94
N GLN A 3 21.66 -10.08 3.40
CA GLN A 3 21.30 -8.95 2.56
C GLN A 3 20.59 -9.55 1.34
N ASP A 4 19.37 -9.13 1.07
CA ASP A 4 18.71 -9.45 -0.18
C ASP A 4 19.61 -8.96 -1.32
N PRO A 5 19.85 -9.79 -2.34
CA PRO A 5 20.71 -9.41 -3.43
C PRO A 5 20.11 -8.14 -4.07
N VAL A 6 20.84 -7.04 -3.95
CA VAL A 6 20.53 -5.83 -4.69
C VAL A 6 20.64 -6.22 -6.16
N PHE A 7 19.53 -6.20 -6.88
CA PHE A 7 19.54 -6.50 -8.30
C PHE A 7 20.49 -5.52 -8.99
N SER A 8 21.49 -6.06 -9.68
CA SER A 8 22.36 -5.21 -10.50
C SER A 8 21.52 -4.47 -11.57
N PRO A 9 21.97 -3.33 -12.08
CA PRO A 9 21.30 -2.61 -13.18
C PRO A 9 20.97 -3.54 -14.36
N GLU A 10 21.84 -4.47 -14.68
CA GLU A 10 21.66 -5.47 -15.76
C GLU A 10 20.56 -6.49 -15.44
N GLN A 11 20.42 -6.90 -14.17
CA GLN A 11 19.34 -7.79 -13.76
C GLN A 11 18.00 -7.08 -13.76
N ARG A 12 17.95 -5.80 -13.41
CA ARG A 12 16.74 -4.98 -13.49
C ARG A 12 16.29 -4.81 -14.95
N SER A 13 17.20 -4.60 -15.90
CA SER A 13 16.87 -4.43 -17.33
C SER A 13 16.18 -5.65 -17.95
N ARG A 14 16.42 -6.85 -17.43
CA ARG A 14 15.78 -8.08 -17.91
C ARG A 14 14.32 -8.24 -17.47
N TYR A 15 13.93 -7.64 -16.32
CA TYR A 15 12.61 -7.84 -15.74
C TYR A 15 11.68 -6.65 -15.90
N TYR A 16 12.20 -5.44 -16.08
CA TYR A 16 11.40 -4.23 -16.17
C TYR A 16 11.70 -3.46 -17.44
N ARG A 17 10.68 -3.31 -18.28
CA ARG A 17 10.77 -2.53 -19.51
C ARG A 17 11.03 -1.04 -19.26
N TYR A 18 10.59 -0.54 -18.10
CA TYR A 18 10.76 0.84 -17.68
C TYR A 18 11.48 0.87 -16.34
N GLN A 19 12.61 1.57 -16.31
CA GLN A 19 13.40 1.81 -15.11
C GLN A 19 13.30 3.30 -14.80
N GLY A 20 12.72 3.65 -13.65
CA GLY A 20 12.59 5.03 -13.27
C GLY A 20 11.93 5.15 -11.89
N VAL A 21 11.81 6.36 -11.42
CA VAL A 21 11.04 6.66 -10.20
C VAL A 21 9.58 6.36 -10.53
N GLY A 22 9.02 5.37 -9.83
CA GLY A 22 7.62 5.02 -9.95
C GLY A 22 6.76 5.85 -9.01
N VAL A 23 5.52 6.11 -9.42
CA VAL A 23 4.49 6.67 -8.56
C VAL A 23 3.49 5.56 -8.23
N ASP A 24 3.36 5.24 -6.95
CA ASP A 24 2.38 4.28 -6.49
C ASP A 24 1.03 4.97 -6.27
N VAL A 25 -0.01 4.45 -6.90
CA VAL A 25 -1.38 4.94 -6.73
C VAL A 25 -2.18 3.93 -5.90
N PHE A 26 -2.56 4.34 -4.71
CA PHE A 26 -3.35 3.51 -3.80
C PHE A 26 -4.81 3.96 -3.80
N CYS A 27 -5.71 3.03 -4.12
CA CYS A 27 -7.14 3.27 -3.97
C CYS A 27 -7.52 3.23 -2.48
N ILE A 28 -8.39 4.15 -2.08
CA ILE A 28 -9.02 4.11 -0.76
C ILE A 28 -10.47 3.64 -0.89
N GLU A 29 -10.93 2.85 0.06
CA GLU A 29 -12.31 2.37 0.12
C GLU A 29 -12.89 2.53 1.53
N LYS A 30 -14.21 2.65 1.60
CA LYS A 30 -14.93 2.77 2.86
C LYS A 30 -14.86 1.45 3.62
N THR A 31 -14.10 1.44 4.71
CA THR A 31 -13.89 0.23 5.51
C THR A 31 -13.40 0.57 6.91
N THR A 32 -13.41 -0.40 7.81
CA THR A 32 -12.90 -0.28 9.17
C THR A 32 -11.56 -0.98 9.34
N ARG A 33 -10.85 -0.63 10.42
CA ARG A 33 -9.61 -1.34 10.80
C ARG A 33 -9.86 -2.84 10.97
N PHE A 34 -10.98 -3.22 11.57
CA PHE A 34 -11.35 -4.62 11.78
C PHE A 34 -11.50 -5.36 10.43
N ALA A 35 -12.30 -4.81 9.50
CA ALA A 35 -12.48 -5.41 8.19
C ALA A 35 -11.17 -5.50 7.39
N SER A 36 -10.31 -4.46 7.47
CA SER A 36 -8.98 -4.50 6.85
C SER A 36 -8.09 -5.60 7.42
N HIS A 37 -8.12 -5.83 8.73
CA HIS A 37 -7.38 -6.94 9.36
C HIS A 37 -7.94 -8.31 8.97
N MET A 38 -9.27 -8.46 8.91
CA MET A 38 -9.90 -9.69 8.40
C MET A 38 -9.49 -9.98 6.96
N ALA A 39 -9.54 -8.98 6.10
CA ALA A 39 -9.14 -9.13 4.70
C ALA A 39 -7.67 -9.56 4.58
N LYS A 40 -6.77 -8.93 5.33
CA LYS A 40 -5.36 -9.29 5.37
C LYS A 40 -5.16 -10.74 5.84
N PHE A 41 -5.87 -11.15 6.88
CA PHE A 41 -5.80 -12.52 7.40
C PHE A 41 -6.28 -13.53 6.35
N LEU A 42 -7.43 -13.30 5.73
CA LEU A 42 -7.99 -14.18 4.71
C LEU A 42 -7.08 -14.24 3.47
N TYR A 43 -6.63 -13.10 2.99
CA TYR A 43 -5.79 -13.03 1.79
C TYR A 43 -4.42 -13.68 2.01
N GLY A 44 -3.75 -13.40 3.12
CA GLY A 44 -2.43 -13.96 3.43
C GLY A 44 -2.48 -15.44 3.78
N ASN A 45 -3.39 -15.85 4.67
CA ASN A 45 -3.37 -17.19 5.24
C ASN A 45 -4.04 -18.26 4.37
N MET A 46 -5.01 -17.91 3.53
CA MET A 46 -5.67 -18.91 2.69
C MET A 46 -4.80 -19.43 1.54
N GLN A 47 -3.79 -18.68 1.10
CA GLN A 47 -2.86 -19.14 0.07
C GLN A 47 -1.71 -19.98 0.64
N HIS A 48 -1.33 -19.76 1.90
CA HIS A 48 -0.21 -20.47 2.52
C HIS A 48 -0.35 -22.00 2.51
N PRO A 49 -1.48 -22.60 2.88
CA PRO A 49 -1.63 -24.06 2.90
C PRO A 49 -1.41 -24.73 1.54
N THR A 50 -1.71 -24.02 0.45
CA THR A 50 -1.60 -24.60 -0.90
C THR A 50 -0.14 -24.83 -1.32
N GLN A 51 0.83 -24.18 -0.67
CA GLN A 51 2.26 -24.35 -0.97
C GLN A 51 2.76 -25.75 -0.60
N TYR A 52 2.14 -26.41 0.39
CA TYR A 52 2.53 -27.73 0.87
C TYR A 52 2.01 -28.88 -0.01
N ILE A 53 1.15 -28.59 -0.98
CA ILE A 53 0.59 -29.60 -1.88
C ILE A 53 1.66 -29.97 -2.91
N LYS A 54 2.21 -31.19 -2.82
CA LYS A 54 3.25 -31.69 -3.71
C LYS A 54 2.76 -31.90 -5.15
N ASN A 55 1.53 -32.36 -5.32
CA ASN A 55 0.95 -32.60 -6.64
C ASN A 55 0.65 -31.25 -7.34
N ARG A 56 1.31 -31.00 -8.49
CA ARG A 56 1.19 -29.74 -9.24
C ARG A 56 -0.22 -29.46 -9.75
N PHE A 57 -0.94 -30.48 -10.19
CA PHE A 57 -2.32 -30.34 -10.69
C PHE A 57 -3.25 -29.97 -9.54
N LEU A 58 -3.22 -30.74 -8.46
CA LEU A 58 -4.03 -30.51 -7.27
C LEU A 58 -3.73 -29.13 -6.66
N ARG A 59 -2.46 -28.75 -6.59
CA ARG A 59 -2.06 -27.42 -6.10
C ARG A 59 -2.68 -26.30 -6.95
N ARG A 60 -2.60 -26.39 -8.29
CA ARG A 60 -3.19 -25.38 -9.18
C ARG A 60 -4.71 -25.29 -9.00
N PHE A 61 -5.37 -26.43 -8.89
CA PHE A 61 -6.81 -26.48 -8.63
C PHE A 61 -7.17 -25.81 -7.30
N CYS A 62 -6.50 -26.17 -6.21
CA CYS A 62 -6.73 -25.56 -4.88
C CYS A 62 -6.44 -24.06 -4.87
N VAL A 63 -5.35 -23.61 -5.50
CA VAL A 63 -5.05 -22.17 -5.61
C VAL A 63 -6.18 -21.45 -6.34
N LYS A 64 -6.63 -21.98 -7.47
CA LYS A 64 -7.72 -21.38 -8.25
C LYS A 64 -9.03 -21.35 -7.49
N LEU A 65 -9.36 -22.43 -6.78
CA LEU A 65 -10.54 -22.49 -5.93
C LEU A 65 -10.50 -21.44 -4.82
N VAL A 66 -9.38 -21.33 -4.11
CA VAL A 66 -9.18 -20.31 -3.06
C VAL A 66 -9.29 -18.91 -3.64
N GLN A 67 -8.71 -18.64 -4.82
CA GLN A 67 -8.82 -17.35 -5.48
C GLN A 67 -10.28 -17.00 -5.84
N VAL A 68 -11.03 -17.96 -6.37
CA VAL A 68 -12.45 -17.77 -6.71
C VAL A 68 -13.28 -17.50 -5.45
N LEU A 69 -13.09 -18.30 -4.39
CA LEU A 69 -13.77 -18.09 -3.11
C LEU A 69 -13.45 -16.73 -2.51
N ASN A 70 -12.19 -16.32 -2.52
CA ASN A 70 -11.78 -15.00 -2.03
C ASN A 70 -12.43 -13.89 -2.85
N LEU A 71 -12.32 -13.94 -4.17
CA LEU A 71 -12.74 -12.84 -5.05
C LEU A 71 -14.27 -12.65 -5.04
N TYR A 72 -15.03 -13.75 -5.09
CA TYR A 72 -16.49 -13.68 -5.28
C TYR A 72 -17.29 -13.75 -3.98
N PHE A 73 -16.71 -14.24 -2.90
CA PHE A 73 -17.45 -14.42 -1.63
C PHE A 73 -16.82 -13.68 -0.46
N LEU A 74 -15.57 -13.96 -0.14
CA LEU A 74 -14.96 -13.47 1.10
C LEU A 74 -14.64 -11.98 1.04
N ILE A 75 -14.06 -11.48 -0.04
CA ILE A 75 -13.75 -10.06 -0.19
C ILE A 75 -15.03 -9.22 -0.22
N PRO A 76 -16.08 -9.54 -1.02
CA PRO A 76 -17.35 -8.82 -0.96
C PRO A 76 -18.00 -8.84 0.42
N LEU A 77 -17.96 -9.99 1.12
CA LEU A 77 -18.49 -10.10 2.48
C LEU A 77 -17.74 -9.19 3.47
N VAL A 78 -16.41 -9.20 3.43
CA VAL A 78 -15.59 -8.35 4.29
C VAL A 78 -15.80 -6.87 3.98
N ARG A 79 -15.98 -6.51 2.71
CA ARG A 79 -16.33 -5.14 2.30
C ARG A 79 -17.69 -4.73 2.87
N LEU A 80 -18.68 -5.57 2.76
CA LEU A 80 -20.00 -5.34 3.33
C LEU A 80 -19.94 -5.13 4.84
N ILE A 81 -19.23 -5.99 5.56
CA ILE A 81 -18.98 -5.84 7.00
C ILE A 81 -18.29 -4.50 7.27
N GLY A 82 -17.26 -4.15 6.49
CA GLY A 82 -16.54 -2.89 6.61
C GLY A 82 -17.43 -1.66 6.44
N ILE A 83 -18.40 -1.71 5.55
CA ILE A 83 -19.36 -0.63 5.32
C ILE A 83 -20.36 -0.53 6.46
N ILE A 84 -20.96 -1.64 6.88
CA ILE A 84 -22.01 -1.69 7.92
C ILE A 84 -21.45 -1.29 9.29
N THR A 85 -20.24 -1.73 9.60
CA THR A 85 -19.61 -1.47 10.91
C THR A 85 -18.83 -0.15 10.97
N ASN A 86 -19.03 0.75 10.01
CA ASN A 86 -18.29 2.01 9.86
C ASN A 86 -19.13 3.26 10.13
N PRO A 87 -19.47 3.56 11.39
CA PRO A 87 -20.30 4.71 11.72
C PRO A 87 -19.60 6.06 11.44
N ASN A 88 -18.27 6.06 11.46
CA ASN A 88 -17.47 7.28 11.30
C ASN A 88 -17.16 7.65 9.84
N ASN A 89 -17.66 6.87 8.86
CA ASN A 89 -17.31 7.05 7.45
C ASN A 89 -15.79 7.08 7.20
N GLU A 90 -15.06 6.18 7.85
CA GLU A 90 -13.63 6.03 7.71
C GLU A 90 -13.30 5.34 6.38
N TYR A 91 -12.25 5.81 5.72
CA TYR A 91 -11.69 5.22 4.52
C TYR A 91 -10.28 4.72 4.82
N ARG A 92 -9.90 3.61 4.19
CA ARG A 92 -8.56 3.04 4.28
C ARG A 92 -8.08 2.62 2.90
N ILE A 93 -6.77 2.43 2.77
CA ILE A 93 -6.21 1.84 1.56
C ILE A 93 -6.87 0.49 1.34
N CYS A 94 -7.22 0.21 0.08
CA CYS A 94 -8.05 -0.91 -0.33
C CYS A 94 -7.60 -2.27 0.26
N LEU A 95 -8.54 -3.17 0.38
CA LEU A 95 -8.35 -4.50 0.94
C LEU A 95 -7.23 -5.25 0.22
N GLY A 96 -6.22 -5.68 0.98
CA GLY A 96 -5.02 -6.33 0.46
C GLY A 96 -3.76 -5.44 0.53
N GLY A 97 -3.91 -4.12 0.51
CA GLY A 97 -2.82 -3.16 0.75
C GLY A 97 -2.55 -2.90 2.24
N GLY A 98 -2.82 -3.85 3.12
CA GLY A 98 -2.85 -3.70 4.58
C GLY A 98 -1.54 -3.29 5.29
N PHE A 99 -0.62 -2.67 4.57
CA PHE A 99 0.63 -2.16 5.12
C PHE A 99 0.46 -0.83 5.85
N TYR A 100 -0.58 -0.06 5.51
CA TYR A 100 -0.75 1.28 6.03
C TYR A 100 -1.86 1.30 7.09
N LYS A 101 -1.49 1.77 8.27
CA LYS A 101 -2.42 1.96 9.40
C LYS A 101 -3.28 3.20 9.25
N SER A 102 -3.00 4.02 8.23
CA SER A 102 -3.62 5.32 8.02
C SER A 102 -5.11 5.19 7.74
N LYS A 103 -5.86 6.12 8.27
CA LYS A 103 -7.29 6.30 8.04
C LYS A 103 -7.51 7.64 7.35
N PHE A 104 -8.50 7.71 6.50
CA PHE A 104 -8.84 8.90 5.75
C PHE A 104 -10.31 9.24 5.96
N PHE A 105 -10.63 10.52 5.95
CA PHE A 105 -12.00 11.02 5.97
C PHE A 105 -12.19 11.91 4.75
N LEU A 106 -13.25 11.68 3.99
CA LEU A 106 -13.52 12.49 2.79
C LEU A 106 -13.75 13.97 3.12
N LYS A 107 -14.26 14.28 4.31
CA LYS A 107 -14.42 15.66 4.79
C LYS A 107 -13.10 16.42 4.95
N ASP A 108 -11.99 15.70 5.18
CA ASP A 108 -10.66 16.30 5.31
C ASP A 108 -9.98 16.44 3.94
N ILE A 109 -10.45 15.67 2.95
CA ILE A 109 -9.94 15.71 1.58
C ILE A 109 -10.72 16.73 0.75
N PHE A 110 -12.05 16.72 0.82
CA PHE A 110 -12.93 17.53 -0.01
C PHE A 110 -13.66 18.61 0.80
N PRO A 111 -13.88 19.80 0.21
CA PRO A 111 -13.40 20.24 -1.10
C PRO A 111 -11.88 20.39 -1.14
N LEU A 112 -11.28 20.16 -2.32
CA LEU A 112 -9.84 20.37 -2.48
C LEU A 112 -9.49 21.84 -2.33
N SER A 113 -8.34 22.12 -1.72
CA SER A 113 -7.68 23.43 -1.72
C SER A 113 -6.51 23.44 -2.70
N LYS A 114 -5.83 24.56 -2.83
CA LYS A 114 -4.65 24.72 -3.66
C LYS A 114 -3.47 25.11 -2.79
N MET A 115 -2.31 24.59 -3.13
CA MET A 115 -1.05 24.94 -2.50
C MET A 115 0.02 25.11 -3.56
N GLU A 116 0.84 26.14 -3.41
CA GLU A 116 1.97 26.38 -4.29
C GLU A 116 3.17 25.55 -3.86
N PHE A 117 3.81 24.90 -4.82
CA PHE A 117 5.08 24.21 -4.65
C PHE A 117 5.98 24.51 -5.86
N GLU A 118 7.15 25.06 -5.61
CA GLU A 118 8.13 25.46 -6.63
C GLU A 118 7.54 26.34 -7.75
N GLY A 119 6.67 27.29 -7.38
CA GLY A 119 6.03 28.21 -8.32
C GLY A 119 4.84 27.62 -9.11
N VAL A 120 4.42 26.40 -8.79
CA VAL A 120 3.26 25.73 -9.45
C VAL A 120 2.17 25.45 -8.42
N GLU A 121 0.93 25.81 -8.75
CA GLU A 121 -0.24 25.46 -7.93
C GLU A 121 -0.65 24.00 -8.13
N PHE A 122 -0.77 23.26 -7.02
CA PHE A 122 -1.28 21.89 -6.98
C PHE A 122 -2.57 21.79 -6.18
N PRO A 123 -3.53 20.93 -6.60
CA PRO A 123 -4.66 20.57 -5.77
C PRO A 123 -4.18 19.72 -4.59
N VAL A 124 -4.60 20.11 -3.38
CA VAL A 124 -4.27 19.41 -2.14
C VAL A 124 -5.55 19.15 -1.32
N PRO A 125 -5.54 18.22 -0.34
CA PRO A 125 -6.65 18.02 0.57
C PRO A 125 -7.08 19.33 1.25
N GLY A 126 -8.38 19.55 1.38
CA GLY A 126 -8.94 20.79 1.95
C GLY A 126 -8.47 21.06 3.37
N ASN A 127 -8.37 20.00 4.18
CA ASN A 127 -7.74 20.06 5.51
C ASN A 127 -6.42 19.29 5.48
N THR A 128 -5.40 19.91 4.91
CA THR A 128 -4.07 19.31 4.73
C THR A 128 -3.43 18.89 6.06
N ASP A 129 -3.63 19.66 7.13
CA ASP A 129 -3.10 19.33 8.45
C ASP A 129 -3.69 18.04 9.02
N ALA A 130 -5.01 17.90 9.01
CA ALA A 130 -5.68 16.68 9.45
C ALA A 130 -5.29 15.48 8.58
N TYR A 131 -5.17 15.67 7.26
CA TYR A 131 -4.74 14.64 6.32
C TYR A 131 -3.34 14.13 6.63
N LEU A 132 -2.36 15.02 6.78
CA LEU A 132 -0.98 14.67 7.09
C LEU A 132 -0.84 14.05 8.49
N THR A 133 -1.57 14.57 9.47
CA THR A 133 -1.61 14.04 10.84
C THR A 133 -2.13 12.61 10.86
N ASN A 134 -3.16 12.29 10.07
CA ASN A 134 -3.69 10.93 9.96
C ASN A 134 -2.69 9.93 9.35
N ILE A 135 -1.81 10.38 8.46
CA ILE A 135 -0.83 9.53 7.78
C ILE A 135 0.46 9.38 8.60
N TYR A 136 1.00 10.51 9.05
CA TYR A 136 2.35 10.58 9.61
C TYR A 136 2.40 10.84 11.12
N GLY A 137 1.24 11.14 11.76
CA GLY A 137 1.20 11.58 13.14
C GLY A 137 1.69 13.03 13.27
N ASP A 138 2.70 13.27 14.11
CA ASP A 138 3.33 14.58 14.23
C ASP A 138 4.27 14.86 13.04
N TRP A 139 3.67 15.17 11.89
CA TRP A 139 4.36 15.33 10.62
C TRP A 139 5.29 16.58 10.57
N ARG A 140 5.11 17.53 11.49
CA ARG A 140 5.99 18.70 11.61
C ARG A 140 7.31 18.36 12.26
N LYS A 141 7.38 17.21 12.94
CA LYS A 141 8.61 16.74 13.57
C LYS A 141 9.40 15.87 12.58
N LEU A 142 10.61 16.31 12.28
CA LEU A 142 11.52 15.53 11.44
C LEU A 142 11.83 14.17 12.09
N PRO A 143 11.83 13.10 11.34
CA PRO A 143 12.20 11.79 11.85
C PRO A 143 13.69 11.78 12.25
N THR A 144 14.03 10.96 13.25
CA THR A 144 15.43 10.76 13.64
C THR A 144 16.19 10.00 12.55
N GLU A 145 17.51 10.12 12.52
CA GLU A 145 18.35 9.38 11.56
C GLU A 145 18.10 7.87 11.63
N GLU A 146 17.88 7.33 12.82
CA GLU A 146 17.56 5.91 12.99
C GLU A 146 16.23 5.52 12.35
N GLN A 147 15.22 6.38 12.46
CA GLN A 147 13.92 6.19 11.79
C GLN A 147 14.07 6.27 10.28
N ILE A 148 14.85 7.23 9.78
CA ILE A 148 15.14 7.38 8.36
C ILE A 148 15.82 6.10 7.84
N ARG A 149 16.88 5.63 8.50
CA ARG A 149 17.60 4.40 8.10
C ARG A 149 16.69 3.16 8.07
N LYS A 150 15.76 3.06 9.01
CA LYS A 150 14.80 1.94 9.05
C LYS A 150 13.73 2.02 7.95
N SER A 151 13.43 3.21 7.45
CA SER A 151 12.41 3.44 6.41
C SER A 151 12.95 3.28 4.99
N ILE A 152 14.26 3.31 4.80
CA ILE A 152 14.88 3.10 3.49
C ILE A 152 14.72 1.63 3.10
N HIS A 153 13.84 1.37 2.13
CA HIS A 153 13.62 0.02 1.61
C HIS A 153 14.62 -0.35 0.52
N TYR A 154 15.06 0.63 -0.27
CA TYR A 154 16.00 0.44 -1.38
C TYR A 154 17.02 1.56 -1.42
N PRO A 155 18.31 1.27 -1.64
CA PRO A 155 19.30 2.30 -1.90
C PRO A 155 18.96 2.96 -3.24
N VAL A 156 18.90 4.29 -3.26
CA VAL A 156 18.74 5.08 -4.48
C VAL A 156 20.13 5.52 -4.93
N TYR A 157 20.55 5.06 -6.09
CA TYR A 157 21.84 5.45 -6.68
C TYR A 157 21.61 6.67 -7.59
N LEU A 158 21.56 7.85 -7.00
CA LEU A 158 21.31 9.09 -7.73
C LEU A 158 22.37 9.39 -8.77
N LYS A 159 23.62 9.05 -8.51
CA LYS A 159 24.74 9.21 -9.46
C LYS A 159 24.51 8.46 -10.78
N GLU A 160 23.89 7.27 -10.75
CA GLU A 160 23.59 6.49 -11.94
C GLU A 160 22.42 7.07 -12.76
N ILE A 161 21.55 7.87 -12.11
CA ILE A 161 20.36 8.44 -12.73
C ILE A 161 20.65 9.81 -13.36
N PHE A 162 21.40 10.66 -12.65
CA PHE A 162 21.62 12.05 -13.02
C PHE A 162 23.03 12.33 -13.56
N GLY A 163 23.91 11.34 -13.57
CA GLY A 163 25.32 11.52 -13.90
C GLY A 163 26.12 12.15 -12.76
N GLU A 164 27.41 12.18 -12.91
CA GLU A 164 28.28 12.97 -12.01
C GLU A 164 28.25 14.42 -12.49
N GLU A 165 27.85 15.37 -11.63
CA GLU A 165 28.25 16.77 -11.79
C GLU A 165 29.70 16.96 -11.42
#